data_7a167138a3058e26b80a50623053bb45
#
_entry.id   7a167138a3058e26b80a50623053bb45
#
_cell.length_a   1.000
_cell.length_b   1.000
_cell.length_c   1.000
_cell.angle_alpha   90.00
_cell.angle_beta   90.00
_cell.angle_gamma   90.00
#
_symmetry.space_group_name_H-M   'P 1'
#
loop_
_entity.id
_entity.type
_entity.pdbx_description
1 polymer ?
#
loop_
_entity_poly.entity_id
_entity_poly.type
_entity_poly.pdbx_seq_one_letter_code
_entity_poly.pdbx_strand_id
1 'polypeptide(L)'
;CLMRHHSLRKMMGVERDSVYYIPESIYEGAKDWIRAEAMFEGVSEAKFRYPEIVAVRAGERIPLRYRKDMVLEPFEVKHSVPAMGGTLYLHKRKLKDEFLGKDASEIIELRQAGVEITREVFEPQMSFMGDCLGESLLENRSVFDSKVLVTECTFIAPEDEPMSRKKGHTHLDHIVHALNELGDEVKCEQIILTHFSMKYSEKYIR
;
A
#
# COMPACT_ATOMS: atom_id res chain seq x y z
N CYS A 1 -4.06 7.12 14.83
CA CYS A 1 -3.68 6.57 16.01
C CYS A 1 -3.90 5.04 16.08
N LEU A 2 -2.77 4.30 16.10
CA LEU A 2 -2.74 2.84 15.99
C LEU A 2 -3.41 2.14 17.19
N MET A 3 -3.14 2.60 18.43
CA MET A 3 -3.72 2.01 19.64
C MET A 3 -5.24 2.16 19.65
N ARG A 4 -5.75 3.33 19.29
CA ARG A 4 -7.20 3.56 19.25
C ARG A 4 -7.90 2.65 18.24
N HIS A 5 -7.29 2.46 17.06
CA HIS A 5 -7.80 1.50 16.08
C HIS A 5 -7.76 0.06 16.63
N HIS A 6 -6.65 -0.34 17.25
CA HIS A 6 -6.50 -1.65 17.86
C HIS A 6 -7.54 -1.89 18.96
N SER A 7 -7.71 -0.91 19.88
CA SER A 7 -8.70 -0.97 20.96
C SER A 7 -10.13 -1.05 20.44
N LEU A 8 -10.49 -0.21 19.46
CA LEU A 8 -11.81 -0.23 18.84
C LEU A 8 -12.13 -1.58 18.19
N ARG A 9 -11.19 -2.17 17.48
CA ARG A 9 -11.38 -3.51 16.88
C ARG A 9 -11.69 -4.56 17.93
N LYS A 10 -10.95 -4.56 19.06
CA LYS A 10 -11.22 -5.47 20.19
C LYS A 10 -12.60 -5.24 20.81
N MET A 11 -12.99 -3.98 21.00
CA MET A 11 -14.32 -3.64 21.51
C MET A 11 -15.45 -4.10 20.57
N MET A 12 -15.21 -4.11 19.27
CA MET A 12 -16.15 -4.58 18.25
C MET A 12 -16.16 -6.11 18.09
N GLY A 13 -15.42 -6.85 18.91
CA GLY A 13 -15.36 -8.32 18.84
C GLY A 13 -14.60 -8.84 17.60
N VAL A 14 -13.74 -8.06 17.01
CA VAL A 14 -12.94 -8.53 15.87
C VAL A 14 -11.82 -9.42 16.40
N GLU A 15 -11.96 -10.73 16.21
CA GLU A 15 -11.06 -11.75 16.75
C GLU A 15 -9.64 -11.71 16.14
N ARG A 16 -9.51 -11.32 14.88
CA ARG A 16 -8.21 -11.27 14.21
C ARG A 16 -7.46 -9.99 14.57
N ASP A 17 -6.23 -10.14 15.04
CA ASP A 17 -5.36 -9.00 15.30
C ASP A 17 -4.97 -8.32 13.97
N SER A 18 -4.88 -6.98 14.01
CA SER A 18 -4.32 -6.21 12.89
C SER A 18 -2.79 -6.29 12.94
N VAL A 19 -2.18 -6.38 11.77
CA VAL A 19 -0.75 -6.20 11.59
C VAL A 19 -0.53 -4.79 11.03
N TYR A 20 0.35 -4.03 11.65
CA TYR A 20 0.69 -2.67 11.23
C TYR A 20 2.08 -2.66 10.63
N TYR A 21 2.18 -2.36 9.35
CA TYR A 21 3.45 -2.21 8.65
C TYR A 21 3.92 -0.77 8.79
N ILE A 22 5.12 -0.56 9.31
CA ILE A 22 5.65 0.75 9.66
C ILE A 22 7.03 0.91 9.01
N PRO A 23 7.34 2.06 8.39
CA PRO A 23 8.67 2.32 7.88
C PRO A 23 9.74 2.06 8.94
N GLU A 24 10.80 1.32 8.61
CA GLU A 24 11.87 0.96 9.56
C GLU A 24 12.47 2.21 10.22
N SER A 25 12.59 3.31 9.46
CA SER A 25 13.17 4.57 9.94
C SER A 25 12.45 5.19 11.13
N ILE A 26 11.16 4.89 11.32
CA ILE A 26 10.34 5.43 12.43
C ILE A 26 9.86 4.33 13.39
N TYR A 27 10.29 3.08 13.21
CA TYR A 27 9.75 1.93 13.94
C TYR A 27 9.87 2.05 15.46
N GLU A 28 11.05 2.39 15.99
CA GLU A 28 11.22 2.54 17.42
C GLU A 28 10.42 3.73 17.99
N GLY A 29 10.44 4.87 17.30
CA GLY A 29 9.62 6.02 17.70
C GLY A 29 8.12 5.72 17.67
N ALA A 30 7.65 4.91 16.73
CA ALA A 30 6.26 4.47 16.68
C ALA A 30 5.90 3.55 17.86
N LYS A 31 6.81 2.69 18.31
CA LYS A 31 6.64 1.87 19.52
C LYS A 31 6.50 2.74 20.77
N ASP A 32 7.39 3.71 20.92
CA ASP A 32 7.36 4.63 22.06
C ASP A 32 6.05 5.42 22.08
N TRP A 33 5.62 5.91 20.92
CA TRP A 33 4.34 6.61 20.78
C TRP A 33 3.15 5.73 21.16
N ILE A 34 3.08 4.50 20.65
CA ILE A 34 2.01 3.53 20.94
C ILE A 34 1.95 3.26 22.45
N ARG A 35 3.09 3.08 23.09
CA ARG A 35 3.18 2.87 24.54
C ARG A 35 2.68 4.09 25.30
N ALA A 36 3.17 5.28 24.97
CA ALA A 36 2.75 6.51 25.60
C ALA A 36 1.23 6.72 25.48
N GLU A 37 0.66 6.51 24.29
CA GLU A 37 -0.78 6.61 24.04
C GLU A 37 -1.58 5.65 24.94
N ALA A 38 -1.15 4.40 25.08
CA ALA A 38 -1.80 3.43 25.96
C ALA A 38 -1.75 3.85 27.44
N MET A 39 -0.63 4.44 27.89
CA MET A 39 -0.53 4.97 29.25
C MET A 39 -1.48 6.16 29.47
N PHE A 40 -1.63 7.06 28.49
CA PHE A 40 -2.61 8.15 28.56
C PHE A 40 -4.06 7.64 28.60
N GLU A 41 -4.34 6.51 28.00
CA GLU A 41 -5.65 5.83 28.07
C GLU A 41 -5.83 5.03 29.38
N GLY A 42 -4.88 5.09 30.32
CA GLY A 42 -4.96 4.43 31.62
C GLY A 42 -4.62 2.95 31.60
N VAL A 43 -4.01 2.44 30.52
CA VAL A 43 -3.51 1.07 30.46
C VAL A 43 -2.26 0.97 31.34
N SER A 44 -2.33 0.16 32.41
CA SER A 44 -1.17 -0.05 33.27
C SER A 44 -0.05 -0.80 32.54
N GLU A 45 1.20 -0.52 32.88
CA GLU A 45 2.40 -1.16 32.33
C GLU A 45 2.29 -2.71 32.33
N ALA A 46 1.76 -3.28 33.40
CA ALA A 46 1.58 -4.72 33.54
C ALA A 46 0.57 -5.32 32.56
N LYS A 47 -0.39 -4.52 32.08
CA LYS A 47 -1.44 -4.93 31.15
C LYS A 47 -1.14 -4.54 29.71
N PHE A 48 -0.17 -3.65 29.49
CA PHE A 48 0.16 -3.19 28.15
C PHE A 48 0.70 -4.34 27.28
N ARG A 49 0.22 -4.40 26.06
CA ARG A 49 0.73 -5.29 25.00
C ARG A 49 0.73 -4.53 23.70
N TYR A 50 1.83 -4.59 23.00
CA TYR A 50 1.91 -4.01 21.67
C TYR A 50 0.91 -4.69 20.72
N PRO A 51 0.23 -3.93 19.86
CA PRO A 51 -0.32 -4.51 18.63
C PRO A 51 0.83 -5.12 17.81
N GLU A 52 0.52 -6.01 16.90
CA GLU A 52 1.55 -6.55 16.01
C GLU A 52 2.00 -5.47 15.04
N ILE A 53 3.23 -5.02 15.17
CA ILE A 53 3.87 -4.05 14.29
C ILE A 53 5.08 -4.69 13.63
N VAL A 54 5.25 -4.42 12.35
CA VAL A 54 6.33 -4.96 11.52
C VAL A 54 7.07 -3.81 10.88
N ALA A 55 8.37 -3.72 11.11
CA ALA A 55 9.23 -2.79 10.39
C ALA A 55 9.35 -3.23 8.93
N VAL A 56 9.22 -2.29 7.99
CA VAL A 56 9.30 -2.58 6.56
C VAL A 56 10.23 -1.62 5.85
N ARG A 57 10.84 -2.12 4.77
CA ARG A 57 11.68 -1.34 3.86
C ARG A 57 11.08 -1.33 2.47
N ALA A 58 11.37 -0.27 1.72
CA ALA A 58 10.97 -0.19 0.32
C ALA A 58 11.55 -1.37 -0.49
N GLY A 59 10.74 -1.93 -1.37
CA GLY A 59 11.10 -3.05 -2.24
C GLY A 59 11.08 -4.44 -1.59
N GLU A 60 10.83 -4.54 -0.28
CA GLU A 60 10.65 -5.84 0.36
C GLU A 60 9.32 -6.48 -0.02
N ARG A 61 9.31 -7.78 -0.32
CA ARG A 61 8.08 -8.54 -0.57
C ARG A 61 7.64 -9.25 0.69
N ILE A 62 6.54 -8.81 1.28
CA ILE A 62 6.05 -9.24 2.57
C ILE A 62 4.76 -10.04 2.38
N PRO A 63 4.76 -11.38 2.58
CA PRO A 63 3.54 -12.18 2.55
C PRO A 63 2.57 -11.71 3.62
N LEU A 64 1.29 -11.52 3.26
CA LEU A 64 0.29 -11.10 4.22
C LEU A 64 -0.09 -12.27 5.14
N ARG A 65 -0.14 -12.01 6.44
CA ARG A 65 -0.38 -13.03 7.47
C ARG A 65 -1.65 -13.85 7.23
N TYR A 66 -2.74 -13.20 6.84
CA TYR A 66 -4.05 -13.82 6.69
C TYR A 66 -4.46 -14.10 5.24
N ARG A 67 -3.60 -13.78 4.29
CA ARG A 67 -3.79 -13.94 2.86
C ARG A 67 -2.47 -14.37 2.22
N LYS A 68 -2.15 -15.67 2.36
CA LYS A 68 -0.88 -16.25 1.88
C LYS A 68 -0.67 -16.12 0.36
N ASP A 69 -1.75 -15.89 -0.36
CA ASP A 69 -1.78 -15.59 -1.79
C ASP A 69 -1.54 -14.10 -2.10
N MET A 70 -1.36 -13.28 -1.08
CA MET A 70 -1.14 -11.84 -1.24
C MET A 70 0.21 -11.43 -0.65
N VAL A 71 0.89 -10.53 -1.35
CA VAL A 71 2.16 -9.96 -0.96
C VAL A 71 2.05 -8.43 -0.97
N LEU A 72 2.54 -7.79 0.07
CA LEU A 72 2.73 -6.33 0.13
C LEU A 72 4.17 -6.01 -0.30
N GLU A 73 4.33 -5.06 -1.20
CA GLU A 73 5.62 -4.46 -1.55
C GLU A 73 5.54 -2.95 -1.23
N PRO A 74 6.15 -2.49 -0.12
CA PRO A 74 6.23 -1.08 0.23
C PRO A 74 7.15 -0.33 -0.72
N PHE A 75 6.87 0.95 -0.95
CA PHE A 75 7.74 1.88 -1.69
C PHE A 75 7.77 3.24 -1.01
N GLU A 76 8.87 3.96 -1.21
CA GLU A 76 9.02 5.30 -0.64
C GLU A 76 8.17 6.32 -1.40
N VAL A 77 7.63 7.28 -0.67
CA VAL A 77 6.97 8.46 -1.22
C VAL A 77 7.54 9.71 -0.56
N LYS A 78 7.56 10.81 -1.30
CA LYS A 78 8.00 12.10 -0.78
C LYS A 78 6.89 12.76 0.02
N HIS A 79 7.17 13.03 1.28
CA HIS A 79 6.28 13.78 2.16
C HIS A 79 7.11 14.59 3.17
N SER A 80 6.46 15.44 3.97
CA SER A 80 7.11 16.24 5.03
C SER A 80 7.68 15.40 6.17
N VAL A 81 7.21 14.18 6.32
CA VAL A 81 7.67 13.17 7.28
C VAL A 81 7.93 11.85 6.54
N PRO A 82 8.72 10.91 7.12
CA PRO A 82 8.90 9.60 6.51
C PRO A 82 7.56 8.91 6.22
N ALA A 83 7.32 8.63 4.95
CA ALA A 83 6.08 8.05 4.47
C ALA A 83 6.34 6.95 3.43
N MET A 84 5.45 5.99 3.37
CA MET A 84 5.51 4.90 2.40
C MET A 84 4.13 4.65 1.80
N GLY A 85 4.12 4.36 0.51
CA GLY A 85 3.03 3.68 -0.15
C GLY A 85 3.24 2.17 -0.14
N GLY A 86 2.36 1.45 -0.80
CA GLY A 86 2.50 0.00 -0.94
C GLY A 86 1.64 -0.57 -2.05
N THR A 87 2.16 -1.56 -2.75
CA THR A 87 1.43 -2.33 -3.75
C THR A 87 1.10 -3.71 -3.23
N LEU A 88 -0.15 -4.10 -3.35
CA LEU A 88 -0.63 -5.45 -3.06
C LEU A 88 -0.59 -6.28 -4.33
N TYR A 89 0.18 -7.35 -4.31
CA TYR A 89 0.30 -8.32 -5.39
C TYR A 89 -0.45 -9.60 -5.05
N LEU A 90 -1.12 -10.17 -6.04
CA LEU A 90 -1.58 -11.55 -5.99
C LEU A 90 -0.44 -12.45 -6.44
N HIS A 91 0.04 -13.29 -5.53
CA HIS A 91 1.10 -14.25 -5.79
C HIS A 91 0.50 -15.56 -6.34
N LYS A 92 0.90 -15.92 -7.53
CA LYS A 92 0.45 -17.13 -8.25
C LYS A 92 1.62 -17.95 -8.73
N ARG A 93 1.40 -19.24 -8.93
CA ARG A 93 2.30 -20.08 -9.70
C ARG A 93 1.65 -20.39 -11.04
N LYS A 94 2.28 -20.01 -12.14
CA LYS A 94 1.83 -20.28 -13.50
C LYS A 94 2.80 -21.26 -14.16
N LEU A 95 2.29 -22.08 -15.07
CA LEU A 95 3.11 -22.94 -15.90
C LEU A 95 4.13 -22.07 -16.67
N LYS A 96 5.38 -22.53 -16.78
CA LYS A 96 6.38 -21.87 -17.61
C LYS A 96 5.99 -21.95 -19.08
N ASP A 97 6.38 -20.96 -19.86
CA ASP A 97 5.96 -20.82 -21.25
C ASP A 97 6.42 -22.01 -22.13
N GLU A 98 7.57 -22.61 -21.82
CA GLU A 98 8.14 -23.79 -22.47
C GLU A 98 7.29 -25.06 -22.31
N PHE A 99 6.37 -25.06 -21.36
CA PHE A 99 5.45 -26.18 -21.09
C PHE A 99 4.02 -25.92 -21.54
N LEU A 100 3.75 -24.73 -22.10
CA LEU A 100 2.42 -24.39 -22.61
C LEU A 100 2.10 -25.31 -23.83
N GLY A 101 0.88 -25.87 -23.81
CA GLY A 101 0.44 -26.78 -24.90
C GLY A 101 0.79 -28.25 -24.71
N LYS A 102 1.58 -28.61 -23.67
CA LYS A 102 1.77 -30.01 -23.29
C LYS A 102 0.49 -30.57 -22.66
N ASP A 103 0.27 -31.87 -22.90
CA ASP A 103 -0.85 -32.55 -22.28
C ASP A 103 -0.65 -32.78 -20.75
N ALA A 104 -1.74 -33.17 -20.06
CA ALA A 104 -1.70 -33.35 -18.61
C ALA A 104 -0.75 -34.48 -18.18
N SER A 105 -0.58 -35.54 -19.01
CA SER A 105 0.30 -36.67 -18.71
C SER A 105 1.75 -36.27 -18.79
N GLU A 106 2.15 -35.53 -19.83
CA GLU A 106 3.51 -35.00 -19.96
C GLU A 106 3.88 -34.07 -18.79
N ILE A 107 2.94 -33.22 -18.36
CA ILE A 107 3.15 -32.33 -17.19
C ILE A 107 3.37 -33.14 -15.92
N ILE A 108 2.60 -34.21 -15.71
CA ILE A 108 2.75 -35.10 -14.56
C ILE A 108 4.11 -35.80 -14.57
N GLU A 109 4.53 -36.31 -15.71
CA GLU A 109 5.83 -36.98 -15.87
C GLU A 109 7.00 -36.02 -15.57
N LEU A 110 6.95 -34.80 -16.11
CA LEU A 110 7.98 -33.79 -15.84
C LEU A 110 8.04 -33.45 -14.33
N ARG A 111 6.88 -33.33 -13.68
CA ARG A 111 6.80 -33.08 -12.24
C ARG A 111 7.36 -34.25 -11.42
N GLN A 112 7.07 -35.47 -11.79
CA GLN A 112 7.62 -36.68 -11.16
C GLN A 112 9.13 -36.81 -11.37
N ALA A 113 9.63 -36.37 -12.51
CA ALA A 113 11.06 -36.27 -12.79
C ALA A 113 11.78 -35.11 -12.05
N GLY A 114 11.05 -34.34 -11.20
CA GLY A 114 11.63 -33.25 -10.43
C GLY A 114 11.87 -31.96 -11.21
N VAL A 115 11.35 -31.87 -12.44
CA VAL A 115 11.47 -30.63 -13.25
C VAL A 115 10.57 -29.53 -12.66
N GLU A 116 11.14 -28.35 -12.45
CA GLU A 116 10.36 -27.22 -12.03
C GLU A 116 9.57 -26.61 -13.19
N ILE A 117 8.31 -27.02 -13.30
CA ILE A 117 7.42 -26.69 -14.40
C ILE A 117 6.66 -25.36 -14.24
N THR A 118 6.72 -24.73 -13.06
CA THR A 118 6.01 -23.48 -12.79
C THR A 118 6.97 -22.32 -12.48
N ARG A 119 6.50 -21.10 -12.72
CA ARG A 119 7.16 -19.87 -12.29
C ARG A 119 6.26 -19.09 -11.36
N GLU A 120 6.85 -18.34 -10.44
CA GLU A 120 6.12 -17.39 -9.60
C GLU A 120 5.77 -16.14 -10.41
N VAL A 121 4.54 -15.67 -10.21
CA VAL A 121 4.01 -14.47 -10.86
C VAL A 121 3.37 -13.60 -9.79
N PHE A 122 3.74 -12.32 -9.79
CA PHE A 122 3.17 -11.31 -8.90
C PHE A 122 2.32 -10.37 -9.75
N GLU A 123 1.00 -10.46 -9.59
CA GLU A 123 0.04 -9.63 -10.34
C GLU A 123 -0.38 -8.46 -9.45
N PRO A 124 -0.06 -7.19 -9.80
CA PRO A 124 -0.43 -6.03 -9.00
C PRO A 124 -1.94 -5.85 -8.99
N GLN A 125 -2.53 -5.83 -7.81
CA GLN A 125 -3.98 -5.69 -7.65
C GLN A 125 -4.37 -4.29 -7.22
N MET A 126 -3.67 -3.73 -6.24
CA MET A 126 -3.98 -2.41 -5.70
C MET A 126 -2.69 -1.73 -5.23
N SER A 127 -2.52 -0.47 -5.60
CA SER A 127 -1.51 0.41 -5.03
C SER A 127 -2.16 1.51 -4.20
N PHE A 128 -1.54 1.82 -3.06
CA PHE A 128 -1.95 2.90 -2.17
C PHE A 128 -0.76 3.83 -1.96
N MET A 129 -0.91 5.11 -2.33
CA MET A 129 0.18 6.09 -2.25
C MET A 129 0.39 6.63 -0.83
N GLY A 130 -0.67 6.73 -0.01
CA GLY A 130 -0.62 7.53 1.21
C GLY A 130 -0.52 9.02 0.91
N ASP A 131 -0.22 9.81 1.95
CA ASP A 131 0.02 11.25 1.81
C ASP A 131 1.40 11.47 1.17
N CYS A 132 1.44 12.20 0.06
CA CYS A 132 2.69 12.38 -0.70
C CYS A 132 2.66 13.61 -1.62
N LEU A 133 3.85 14.05 -2.02
CA LEU A 133 4.02 14.99 -3.13
C LEU A 133 3.68 14.32 -4.46
N GLY A 134 3.12 15.09 -5.39
CA GLY A 134 2.72 14.59 -6.71
C GLY A 134 3.85 13.94 -7.53
N GLU A 135 5.10 14.37 -7.32
CA GLU A 135 6.28 13.77 -7.96
C GLU A 135 6.43 12.27 -7.65
N SER A 136 5.95 11.83 -6.49
CA SER A 136 5.98 10.42 -6.07
C SER A 136 5.24 9.49 -7.03
N LEU A 137 4.25 10.00 -7.77
CA LEU A 137 3.51 9.24 -8.78
C LEU A 137 4.42 8.81 -9.95
N LEU A 138 5.23 9.74 -10.46
CA LEU A 138 6.16 9.46 -11.57
C LEU A 138 7.43 8.73 -11.11
N GLU A 139 7.82 8.88 -9.85
CA GLU A 139 8.93 8.11 -9.26
C GLU A 139 8.56 6.65 -9.02
N ASN A 140 7.27 6.37 -8.80
CA ASN A 140 6.73 5.03 -8.57
C ASN A 140 5.81 4.58 -9.71
N ARG A 141 6.25 4.69 -10.97
CA ARG A 141 5.44 4.41 -12.17
C ARG A 141 4.69 3.08 -12.13
N SER A 142 5.29 2.06 -11.50
CA SER A 142 4.67 0.73 -11.36
C SER A 142 3.33 0.71 -10.61
N VAL A 143 2.98 1.78 -9.88
CA VAL A 143 1.66 1.87 -9.22
C VAL A 143 0.52 1.89 -10.24
N PHE A 144 0.80 2.39 -11.45
CA PHE A 144 -0.16 2.43 -12.55
C PHE A 144 -0.36 1.08 -13.27
N ASP A 145 0.46 0.07 -12.95
CA ASP A 145 0.24 -1.32 -13.38
C ASP A 145 -0.84 -2.05 -12.55
N SER A 146 -1.20 -1.50 -11.39
CA SER A 146 -2.23 -2.06 -10.50
C SER A 146 -3.62 -1.89 -11.10
N LYS A 147 -4.52 -2.84 -10.83
CA LYS A 147 -5.93 -2.69 -11.25
C LYS A 147 -6.58 -1.48 -10.61
N VAL A 148 -6.24 -1.21 -9.34
CA VAL A 148 -6.76 -0.06 -8.60
C VAL A 148 -5.59 0.74 -8.03
N LEU A 149 -5.55 2.03 -8.34
CA LEU A 149 -4.68 2.99 -7.69
C LEU A 149 -5.50 3.84 -6.72
N VAL A 150 -5.13 3.84 -5.45
CA VAL A 150 -5.66 4.76 -4.43
C VAL A 150 -4.60 5.80 -4.15
N THR A 151 -4.91 7.07 -4.40
CA THR A 151 -3.99 8.19 -4.16
C THR A 151 -4.69 9.33 -3.46
N GLU A 152 -3.94 10.10 -2.70
CA GLU A 152 -4.45 11.36 -2.19
C GLU A 152 -4.63 12.37 -3.32
N CYS A 153 -5.56 13.30 -3.13
CA CYS A 153 -5.76 14.50 -3.93
C CYS A 153 -6.22 15.62 -3.00
N THR A 154 -5.32 16.09 -2.15
CA THR A 154 -5.67 17.05 -1.10
C THR A 154 -6.12 18.38 -1.68
N PHE A 155 -5.54 18.81 -2.79
CA PHE A 155 -5.84 20.07 -3.44
C PHE A 155 -6.35 19.90 -4.87
N ILE A 156 -7.41 20.66 -5.20
CA ILE A 156 -8.09 20.57 -6.50
C ILE A 156 -8.12 21.92 -7.21
N ALA A 157 -8.31 23.03 -6.47
CA ALA A 157 -8.45 24.35 -7.06
C ALA A 157 -7.10 24.83 -7.61
N PRO A 158 -7.04 25.38 -8.83
CA PRO A 158 -5.78 25.78 -9.48
C PRO A 158 -4.89 26.68 -8.63
N GLU A 159 -5.49 27.59 -7.85
CA GLU A 159 -4.78 28.50 -6.94
C GLU A 159 -4.09 27.79 -5.77
N ASP A 160 -4.38 26.52 -5.53
CA ASP A 160 -3.86 25.74 -4.41
C ASP A 160 -2.62 24.93 -4.76
N GLU A 161 -2.23 24.86 -6.03
CA GLU A 161 -1.05 24.10 -6.45
C GLU A 161 0.22 24.47 -5.66
N PRO A 162 0.55 25.77 -5.46
CA PRO A 162 1.72 26.13 -4.66
C PRO A 162 1.61 25.70 -3.19
N MET A 163 0.36 25.65 -2.66
CA MET A 163 0.12 25.19 -1.30
C MET A 163 0.31 23.69 -1.17
N SER A 164 -0.05 22.92 -2.20
CA SER A 164 0.14 21.47 -2.22
C SER A 164 1.61 21.10 -2.02
N ARG A 165 2.51 21.72 -2.76
CA ARG A 165 3.97 21.54 -2.62
C ARG A 165 4.47 21.94 -1.24
N LYS A 166 4.05 23.11 -0.74
CA LYS A 166 4.44 23.60 0.59
C LYS A 166 4.01 22.67 1.72
N LYS A 167 2.86 22.00 1.58
CA LYS A 167 2.30 21.11 2.59
C LYS A 167 2.71 19.66 2.43
N GLY A 168 3.38 19.30 1.35
CA GLY A 168 3.80 17.92 1.07
C GLY A 168 2.69 17.05 0.50
N HIS A 169 1.68 17.62 -0.14
CA HIS A 169 0.51 16.92 -0.65
C HIS A 169 0.37 16.99 -2.17
N THR A 170 -0.49 16.15 -2.71
CA THR A 170 -0.77 16.06 -4.14
C THR A 170 -1.88 17.03 -4.56
N HIS A 171 -1.67 17.71 -5.68
CA HIS A 171 -2.68 18.49 -6.41
C HIS A 171 -3.27 17.67 -7.56
N LEU A 172 -4.51 17.93 -7.96
CA LEU A 172 -5.17 17.24 -9.07
C LEU A 172 -4.34 17.34 -10.37
N ASP A 173 -3.76 18.50 -10.67
CA ASP A 173 -2.94 18.68 -11.87
C ASP A 173 -1.69 17.79 -11.88
N HIS A 174 -1.14 17.42 -10.71
CA HIS A 174 -0.02 16.47 -10.64
C HIS A 174 -0.46 15.07 -11.10
N ILE A 175 -1.67 14.66 -10.74
CA ILE A 175 -2.24 13.37 -11.16
C ILE A 175 -2.50 13.38 -12.65
N VAL A 176 -3.13 14.45 -13.16
CA VAL A 176 -3.39 14.64 -14.60
C VAL A 176 -2.10 14.66 -15.40
N HIS A 177 -1.07 15.36 -14.89
CA HIS A 177 0.25 15.38 -15.51
C HIS A 177 0.86 13.97 -15.58
N ALA A 178 0.83 13.20 -14.48
CA ALA A 178 1.36 11.84 -14.45
C ALA A 178 0.63 10.93 -15.45
N LEU A 179 -0.69 11.04 -15.56
CA LEU A 179 -1.49 10.28 -16.52
C LEU A 179 -1.15 10.64 -17.98
N ASN A 180 -0.95 11.91 -18.26
CA ASN A 180 -0.58 12.37 -19.59
C ASN A 180 0.83 11.93 -20.00
N GLU A 181 1.79 11.99 -19.06
CA GLU A 181 3.16 11.53 -19.28
C GLU A 181 3.27 10.03 -19.53
N LEU A 182 2.43 9.25 -18.86
CA LEU A 182 2.44 7.80 -18.96
C LEU A 182 1.60 7.27 -20.14
N GLY A 183 0.55 7.97 -20.52
CA GLY A 183 -0.31 7.61 -21.64
C GLY A 183 -0.73 6.14 -21.61
N ASP A 184 -0.34 5.38 -22.64
CA ASP A 184 -0.70 3.95 -22.78
C ASP A 184 0.01 3.03 -21.78
N GLU A 185 0.96 3.51 -20.98
CA GLU A 185 1.57 2.74 -19.88
C GLU A 185 0.61 2.56 -18.70
N VAL A 186 -0.42 3.41 -18.58
CA VAL A 186 -1.43 3.32 -17.52
C VAL A 186 -2.33 2.12 -17.73
N LYS A 187 -2.23 1.13 -16.83
CA LYS A 187 -3.04 -0.10 -16.86
C LYS A 187 -4.10 -0.14 -15.76
N CYS A 188 -4.20 0.91 -14.95
CA CYS A 188 -5.22 1.00 -13.91
C CYS A 188 -6.62 0.95 -14.52
N GLU A 189 -7.45 0.04 -14.00
CA GLU A 189 -8.88 -0.01 -14.31
C GLU A 189 -9.65 1.10 -13.57
N GLN A 190 -9.14 1.49 -12.38
CA GLN A 190 -9.73 2.51 -11.52
C GLN A 190 -8.66 3.31 -10.78
N ILE A 191 -8.87 4.62 -10.67
CA ILE A 191 -8.10 5.51 -9.80
C ILE A 191 -9.07 6.11 -8.80
N ILE A 192 -8.81 5.88 -7.52
CA ILE A 192 -9.62 6.36 -6.40
C ILE A 192 -8.89 7.53 -5.75
N LEU A 193 -9.50 8.71 -5.81
CA LEU A 193 -8.98 9.90 -5.16
C LEU A 193 -9.53 10.01 -3.74
N THR A 194 -8.66 10.29 -2.80
CA THR A 194 -8.98 10.39 -1.36
C THR A 194 -8.34 11.62 -0.74
N HIS A 195 -8.55 11.82 0.55
CA HIS A 195 -7.84 12.84 1.35
C HIS A 195 -8.06 14.29 0.89
N PHE A 196 -9.24 14.59 0.33
CA PHE A 196 -9.58 15.95 -0.08
C PHE A 196 -9.56 16.92 1.10
N SER A 197 -9.03 18.11 0.89
CA SER A 197 -9.04 19.17 1.90
C SER A 197 -10.46 19.51 2.32
N MET A 198 -10.69 19.63 3.63
CA MET A 198 -11.99 20.01 4.19
C MET A 198 -12.50 21.40 3.75
N LYS A 199 -11.65 22.22 3.11
CA LYS A 199 -12.06 23.51 2.55
C LYS A 199 -12.98 23.36 1.33
N TYR A 200 -12.92 22.21 0.63
CA TYR A 200 -13.79 21.94 -0.50
C TYR A 200 -15.11 21.34 -0.05
N SER A 201 -16.21 21.88 -0.57
CA SER A 201 -17.52 21.27 -0.37
C SER A 201 -17.65 19.99 -1.20
N GLU A 202 -18.51 19.06 -0.78
CA GLU A 202 -18.84 17.86 -1.54
C GLU A 202 -19.29 18.20 -2.98
N LYS A 203 -20.03 19.28 -3.16
CA LYS A 203 -20.46 19.77 -4.48
C LYS A 203 -19.30 20.21 -5.37
N TYR A 204 -18.20 20.68 -4.77
CA TYR A 204 -17.01 21.09 -5.53
C TYR A 204 -16.18 19.89 -5.97
N ILE A 205 -16.18 18.82 -5.17
CA ILE A 205 -15.41 17.59 -5.44
C ILE A 205 -16.10 16.73 -6.52
N ARG A 206 -17.42 16.75 -6.59
CA ARG A 206 -18.24 16.03 -7.60
C ARG A 206 -18.29 16.76 -8.93
#